data_0b2e2995a397180d4da222f3cb85446f
#
_entry.id   0b2e2995a397180d4da222f3cb85446f
#
_cell.length_a   1.000
_cell.length_b   1.000
_cell.length_c   1.000
_cell.angle_alpha   90.00
_cell.angle_beta   90.00
_cell.angle_gamma   90.00
#
_symmetry.space_group_name_H-M   'P 1'
#
loop_
_entity.id
_entity.type
_entity.pdbx_description
1 polymer ?
#
loop_
_entity_poly.entity_id
_entity_poly.type
_entity_poly.pdbx_seq_one_letter_code
_entity_poly.pdbx_strand_id
1 'polypeptide(L)'
;MEPLETQTVVSFPPIRACIFDLDGLLINSEDIITQSINRLLEKYSRPAFTRSIRAQLMGIPDSTNGDVFHNWARLSISREQFARESSEQMRMLFPSCQPLPGAEKLLSNLSRAHSASLGDKIALALASSTKSHSYDPIKRILGDDPRVPKGRGKPAPDIYLIALKSLNSAANLSEKPILPSECLVFEDSVIGVEAGRRAGMRVIWVPHPDVAVEYQAMQKLVLAGRTGAIEIGDDWQLGEIDDGWAECISGLEHFGYEKYGINVPP
;
A
#
# COMPACT_ATOMS: atom_id res chain seq x y z
N MET A 1 18.41 -27.68 -34.26
CA MET A 1 18.87 -26.48 -33.53
C MET A 1 17.68 -25.59 -33.37
N GLU A 2 17.06 -25.62 -32.20
CA GLU A 2 16.00 -24.66 -31.86
C GLU A 2 16.65 -23.27 -31.66
N PRO A 3 16.02 -22.20 -32.11
CA PRO A 3 16.53 -20.86 -31.85
C PRO A 3 16.42 -20.55 -30.35
N LEU A 4 17.55 -20.19 -29.75
CA LEU A 4 17.60 -19.59 -28.41
C LEU A 4 16.68 -18.36 -28.39
N GLU A 5 15.56 -18.47 -27.65
CA GLU A 5 14.74 -17.30 -27.33
C GLU A 5 15.62 -16.29 -26.59
N THR A 6 15.96 -15.22 -27.27
CA THR A 6 16.57 -14.05 -26.68
C THR A 6 15.55 -13.46 -25.71
N GLN A 7 15.70 -13.73 -24.41
CA GLN A 7 14.98 -13.00 -23.38
C GLN A 7 15.33 -11.51 -23.56
N THR A 8 14.35 -10.75 -24.03
CA THR A 8 14.43 -9.28 -24.04
C THR A 8 14.58 -8.82 -22.60
N VAL A 9 15.76 -8.37 -22.22
CA VAL A 9 16.00 -7.73 -20.91
C VAL A 9 15.15 -6.47 -20.89
N VAL A 10 14.05 -6.49 -20.16
CA VAL A 10 13.20 -5.31 -19.95
C VAL A 10 14.02 -4.31 -19.12
N SER A 11 14.48 -3.24 -19.77
CA SER A 11 15.18 -2.15 -19.09
C SER A 11 14.14 -1.21 -18.48
N PHE A 12 14.04 -1.23 -17.16
CA PHE A 12 13.17 -0.30 -16.44
C PHE A 12 13.82 1.07 -16.26
N PRO A 13 13.04 2.18 -16.27
CA PRO A 13 13.55 3.49 -15.89
C PRO A 13 14.16 3.48 -14.48
N PRO A 14 15.20 4.30 -14.23
CA PRO A 14 15.78 4.41 -12.89
C PRO A 14 14.77 4.96 -11.90
N ILE A 15 14.80 4.49 -10.65
CA ILE A 15 13.95 5.00 -9.59
C ILE A 15 14.49 6.36 -9.12
N ARG A 16 13.56 7.33 -9.00
CA ARG A 16 13.78 8.68 -8.48
C ARG A 16 12.89 9.00 -7.28
N ALA A 17 11.78 8.26 -7.10
CA ALA A 17 10.91 8.42 -5.95
C ALA A 17 10.46 7.06 -5.38
N CYS A 18 10.31 7.01 -4.05
CA CYS A 18 9.64 5.92 -3.34
C CYS A 18 8.41 6.46 -2.62
N ILE A 19 7.28 5.81 -2.81
CA ILE A 19 6.00 6.20 -2.21
C ILE A 19 5.49 5.03 -1.38
N PHE A 20 5.17 5.28 -0.10
CA PHE A 20 4.83 4.25 0.86
C PHE A 20 3.36 4.33 1.24
N ASP A 21 2.71 3.20 1.35
CA ASP A 21 1.59 3.07 2.26
C ASP A 21 2.08 3.12 3.71
N LEU A 22 1.18 3.18 4.68
CA LEU A 22 1.50 3.29 6.10
C LEU A 22 1.03 2.07 6.89
N ASP A 23 -0.28 1.81 6.81
CA ASP A 23 -0.99 0.87 7.66
C ASP A 23 -0.76 -0.56 7.18
N GLY A 24 -0.17 -1.42 8.04
CA GLY A 24 0.18 -2.78 7.64
C GLY A 24 1.48 -2.90 6.83
N LEU A 25 2.04 -1.77 6.37
CA LEU A 25 3.33 -1.73 5.67
C LEU A 25 4.48 -1.22 6.53
N LEU A 26 4.35 -0.01 7.08
CA LEU A 26 5.40 0.63 7.89
C LEU A 26 5.16 0.42 9.38
N ILE A 27 3.92 0.30 9.81
CA ILE A 27 3.50 0.07 11.19
C ILE A 27 2.51 -1.09 11.27
N ASN A 28 2.48 -1.77 12.41
CA ASN A 28 1.64 -2.95 12.65
C ASN A 28 0.17 -2.60 12.98
N SER A 29 -0.36 -1.53 12.39
CA SER A 29 -1.73 -1.05 12.64
C SER A 29 -2.81 -2.07 12.28
N GLU A 30 -2.60 -2.91 11.26
CA GLU A 30 -3.55 -3.96 10.87
C GLU A 30 -3.75 -5.03 11.97
N ASP A 31 -2.70 -5.35 12.73
CA ASP A 31 -2.81 -6.24 13.89
C ASP A 31 -3.56 -5.56 15.03
N ILE A 32 -3.33 -4.27 15.25
CA ILE A 32 -4.02 -3.46 16.26
C ILE A 32 -5.50 -3.31 15.91
N ILE A 33 -5.84 -3.06 14.64
CA ILE A 33 -7.22 -3.03 14.14
C ILE A 33 -7.89 -4.38 14.40
N THR A 34 -7.23 -5.47 14.02
CA THR A 34 -7.73 -6.84 14.24
C THR A 34 -7.99 -7.11 15.72
N GLN A 35 -7.05 -6.74 16.59
CA GLN A 35 -7.20 -6.88 18.04
C GLN A 35 -8.40 -6.07 18.58
N SER A 36 -8.53 -4.82 18.13
CA SER A 36 -9.64 -3.94 18.49
C SER A 36 -10.99 -4.55 18.12
N ILE A 37 -11.11 -5.02 16.89
CA ILE A 37 -12.37 -5.62 16.39
C ILE A 37 -12.65 -6.94 17.10
N ASN A 38 -11.64 -7.79 17.34
CA ASN A 38 -11.83 -9.05 18.06
C ASN A 38 -12.35 -8.83 19.49
N ARG A 39 -11.90 -7.80 20.20
CA ARG A 39 -12.45 -7.43 21.52
C ARG A 39 -13.94 -7.06 21.46
N LEU A 40 -14.36 -6.38 20.40
CA LEU A 40 -15.78 -6.06 20.19
C LEU A 40 -16.58 -7.30 19.81
N LEU A 41 -16.07 -8.15 18.95
CA LEU A 41 -16.69 -9.42 18.58
C LEU A 41 -16.92 -10.30 19.83
N GLU A 42 -15.90 -10.42 20.69
CA GLU A 42 -15.98 -11.14 21.96
C GLU A 42 -17.04 -10.54 22.90
N LYS A 43 -17.06 -9.19 23.06
CA LYS A 43 -18.07 -8.46 23.86
C LYS A 43 -19.50 -8.80 23.43
N TYR A 44 -19.73 -9.00 22.14
CA TYR A 44 -21.03 -9.33 21.56
C TYR A 44 -21.21 -10.84 21.27
N SER A 45 -20.38 -11.69 21.89
CA SER A 45 -20.43 -13.16 21.73
C SER A 45 -20.36 -13.61 20.26
N ARG A 46 -19.54 -12.96 19.46
CA ARG A 46 -19.29 -13.29 18.07
C ARG A 46 -17.93 -13.95 17.93
N PRO A 47 -17.73 -14.83 16.92
CA PRO A 47 -16.44 -15.44 16.66
C PRO A 47 -15.41 -14.35 16.27
N ALA A 48 -14.16 -14.57 16.64
CA ALA A 48 -13.05 -13.73 16.19
C ALA A 48 -12.88 -13.77 14.67
N PHE A 49 -12.18 -12.80 14.11
CA PHE A 49 -11.86 -12.78 12.68
C PHE A 49 -11.25 -14.10 12.20
N THR A 50 -11.79 -14.60 11.11
CA THR A 50 -11.11 -15.65 10.34
C THR A 50 -10.05 -15.00 9.45
N ARG A 51 -9.03 -15.78 9.06
CA ARG A 51 -8.00 -15.32 8.11
C ARG A 51 -8.62 -14.76 6.83
N SER A 52 -9.57 -15.49 6.24
CA SER A 52 -10.20 -15.07 4.98
C SER A 52 -10.96 -13.74 5.11
N ILE A 53 -11.73 -13.54 6.18
CA ILE A 53 -12.42 -12.27 6.40
C ILE A 53 -11.42 -11.15 6.64
N ARG A 54 -10.38 -11.40 7.45
CA ARG A 54 -9.32 -10.41 7.69
C ARG A 54 -8.65 -9.99 6.37
N ALA A 55 -8.22 -10.95 5.56
CA ALA A 55 -7.54 -10.67 4.28
C ALA A 55 -8.44 -9.91 3.29
N GLN A 56 -9.76 -10.17 3.30
CA GLN A 56 -10.72 -9.43 2.48
C GLN A 56 -10.93 -7.98 2.94
N LEU A 57 -10.69 -7.69 4.22
CA LEU A 57 -10.95 -6.37 4.80
C LEU A 57 -9.71 -5.47 4.87
N MET A 58 -8.50 -6.05 4.85
CA MET A 58 -7.26 -5.30 4.92
C MET A 58 -7.08 -4.36 3.73
N GLY A 59 -6.73 -3.12 4.03
CA GLY A 59 -6.52 -2.07 3.05
C GLY A 59 -7.80 -1.50 2.42
N ILE A 60 -8.99 -2.09 2.65
CA ILE A 60 -10.25 -1.62 2.06
C ILE A 60 -10.83 -0.48 2.92
N PRO A 61 -11.16 0.68 2.34
CA PRO A 61 -11.78 1.78 3.08
C PRO A 61 -13.11 1.38 3.74
N ASP A 62 -13.40 1.88 4.93
CA ASP A 62 -14.63 1.63 5.70
C ASP A 62 -15.91 1.78 4.88
N SER A 63 -15.94 2.74 3.94
CA SER A 63 -17.10 2.98 3.08
C SER A 63 -17.47 1.81 2.16
N THR A 64 -16.48 0.97 1.80
CA THR A 64 -16.68 -0.20 0.91
C THR A 64 -16.72 -1.50 1.71
N ASN A 65 -16.09 -1.50 2.87
CA ASN A 65 -15.87 -2.65 3.74
C ASN A 65 -17.06 -2.94 4.67
N GLY A 66 -17.82 -1.91 5.02
CA GLY A 66 -18.85 -2.01 6.07
C GLY A 66 -19.87 -3.13 5.84
N ASP A 67 -20.27 -3.40 4.59
CA ASP A 67 -21.27 -4.43 4.31
C ASP A 67 -20.69 -5.85 4.48
N VAL A 68 -19.49 -6.10 3.99
CA VAL A 68 -18.81 -7.41 4.12
C VAL A 68 -18.64 -7.76 5.59
N PHE A 69 -18.10 -6.85 6.38
CA PHE A 69 -17.91 -7.04 7.80
C PHE A 69 -19.22 -7.25 8.55
N HIS A 70 -20.19 -6.35 8.41
CA HIS A 70 -21.46 -6.41 9.16
C HIS A 70 -22.29 -7.63 8.79
N ASN A 71 -22.32 -8.02 7.52
CA ASN A 71 -23.03 -9.23 7.07
C ASN A 71 -22.39 -10.50 7.66
N TRP A 72 -21.07 -10.54 7.77
CA TRP A 72 -20.37 -11.66 8.39
C TRP A 72 -20.51 -11.66 9.91
N ALA A 73 -20.23 -10.52 10.57
CA ALA A 73 -20.19 -10.39 12.02
C ALA A 73 -21.58 -10.55 12.65
N ARG A 74 -22.66 -10.11 11.96
CA ARG A 74 -24.05 -10.14 12.42
C ARG A 74 -24.20 -9.62 13.85
N LEU A 75 -23.60 -8.46 14.11
CA LEU A 75 -23.65 -7.82 15.41
C LEU A 75 -25.09 -7.38 15.75
N SER A 76 -25.46 -7.46 17.02
CA SER A 76 -26.78 -7.04 17.52
C SER A 76 -26.88 -5.54 17.79
N ILE A 77 -25.90 -4.75 17.35
CA ILE A 77 -25.81 -3.30 17.53
C ILE A 77 -25.86 -2.58 16.19
N SER A 78 -26.19 -1.28 16.21
CA SER A 78 -26.17 -0.47 14.99
C SER A 78 -24.73 -0.23 14.49
N ARG A 79 -24.59 0.12 13.21
CA ARG A 79 -23.29 0.49 12.62
C ARG A 79 -22.67 1.70 13.30
N GLU A 80 -23.51 2.67 13.69
CA GLU A 80 -23.07 3.87 14.39
C GLU A 80 -22.53 3.53 15.79
N GLN A 81 -23.18 2.60 16.50
CA GLN A 81 -22.71 2.13 17.79
C GLN A 81 -21.38 1.38 17.62
N PHE A 82 -21.29 0.47 16.64
CA PHE A 82 -20.05 -0.24 16.33
C PHE A 82 -18.91 0.72 16.00
N ALA A 83 -19.13 1.71 15.13
CA ALA A 83 -18.14 2.70 14.75
C ALA A 83 -17.64 3.50 15.96
N ARG A 84 -18.53 3.89 16.86
CA ARG A 84 -18.19 4.61 18.09
C ARG A 84 -17.33 3.75 19.03
N GLU A 85 -17.75 2.52 19.30
CA GLU A 85 -17.02 1.60 20.18
C GLU A 85 -15.67 1.18 19.57
N SER A 86 -15.63 0.94 18.25
CA SER A 86 -14.39 0.67 17.51
C SER A 86 -13.41 1.83 17.63
N SER A 87 -13.87 3.07 17.46
CA SER A 87 -13.04 4.27 17.62
C SER A 87 -12.50 4.42 19.05
N GLU A 88 -13.26 4.02 20.07
CA GLU A 88 -12.80 4.00 21.46
C GLU A 88 -11.71 2.95 21.68
N GLN A 89 -11.91 1.72 21.18
CA GLN A 89 -10.90 0.67 21.24
C GLN A 89 -9.62 1.06 20.51
N MET A 90 -9.75 1.64 19.31
CA MET A 90 -8.60 2.11 18.53
C MET A 90 -7.80 3.19 19.28
N ARG A 91 -8.47 4.17 19.90
CA ARG A 91 -7.78 5.20 20.73
C ARG A 91 -6.97 4.60 21.87
N MET A 92 -7.44 3.51 22.48
CA MET A 92 -6.72 2.84 23.56
C MET A 92 -5.54 2.01 23.06
N LEU A 93 -5.67 1.37 21.90
CA LEU A 93 -4.69 0.41 21.40
C LEU A 93 -3.66 1.04 20.46
N PHE A 94 -4.03 2.06 19.69
CA PHE A 94 -3.17 2.67 18.67
C PHE A 94 -1.84 3.21 19.21
N PRO A 95 -1.75 3.75 20.46
CA PRO A 95 -0.47 4.12 21.05
C PRO A 95 0.54 2.96 21.21
N SER A 96 0.09 1.71 21.08
CA SER A 96 0.96 0.53 21.09
C SER A 96 1.47 0.10 19.71
N CYS A 97 1.05 0.80 18.64
CA CYS A 97 1.60 0.54 17.30
C CYS A 97 3.12 0.67 17.30
N GLN A 98 3.76 -0.27 16.61
CA GLN A 98 5.21 -0.30 16.46
C GLN A 98 5.57 -0.33 14.97
N PRO A 99 6.75 0.19 14.59
CA PRO A 99 7.28 -0.02 13.25
C PRO A 99 7.38 -1.51 12.93
N LEU A 100 7.01 -1.88 11.72
CA LEU A 100 7.24 -3.24 11.22
C LEU A 100 8.73 -3.50 10.99
N PRO A 101 9.19 -4.77 11.09
CA PRO A 101 10.59 -5.12 10.89
C PRO A 101 11.14 -4.55 9.58
N GLY A 102 12.28 -3.88 9.65
CA GLY A 102 12.95 -3.26 8.50
C GLY A 102 12.44 -1.87 8.11
N ALA A 103 11.27 -1.41 8.57
CA ALA A 103 10.67 -0.13 8.15
C ALA A 103 11.58 1.07 8.44
N GLU A 104 12.06 1.21 9.66
CA GLU A 104 12.94 2.32 10.05
C GLU A 104 14.26 2.30 9.28
N LYS A 105 14.87 1.10 9.11
CA LYS A 105 16.11 0.93 8.35
C LYS A 105 15.91 1.27 6.88
N LEU A 106 14.81 0.81 6.27
CA LEU A 106 14.46 1.12 4.88
C LEU A 106 14.33 2.63 4.66
N LEU A 107 13.53 3.31 5.50
CA LEU A 107 13.32 4.75 5.42
C LEU A 107 14.61 5.53 5.66
N SER A 108 15.41 5.14 6.66
CA SER A 108 16.72 5.75 6.93
C SER A 108 17.66 5.61 5.73
N ASN A 109 17.74 4.44 5.14
CA ASN A 109 18.59 4.19 3.97
C ASN A 109 18.11 5.02 2.76
N LEU A 110 16.82 4.97 2.44
CA LEU A 110 16.26 5.70 1.30
C LEU A 110 16.36 7.22 1.46
N SER A 111 16.28 7.73 2.70
CA SER A 111 16.46 9.17 2.96
C SER A 111 17.84 9.71 2.59
N ARG A 112 18.85 8.83 2.54
CA ARG A 112 20.25 9.14 2.16
C ARG A 112 20.59 8.67 0.75
N ALA A 113 19.71 7.87 0.12
CA ALA A 113 19.97 7.20 -1.13
C ALA A 113 19.89 8.15 -2.34
N HIS A 114 20.57 7.72 -3.41
CA HIS A 114 20.60 8.41 -4.69
C HIS A 114 20.30 7.42 -5.82
N SER A 115 19.72 7.92 -6.90
CA SER A 115 19.58 7.14 -8.14
C SER A 115 20.96 6.82 -8.73
N ALA A 116 21.24 5.54 -8.93
CA ALA A 116 22.55 5.09 -9.40
C ALA A 116 22.90 5.65 -10.79
N SER A 117 21.92 5.89 -11.65
CA SER A 117 22.13 6.37 -13.02
C SER A 117 22.12 7.89 -13.16
N LEU A 118 21.40 8.61 -12.27
CA LEU A 118 21.22 10.05 -12.37
C LEU A 118 21.97 10.81 -11.27
N GLY A 119 22.31 10.15 -10.17
CA GLY A 119 22.91 10.78 -9.00
C GLY A 119 21.95 11.63 -8.17
N ASP A 120 20.69 11.76 -8.59
CA ASP A 120 19.66 12.52 -7.89
C ASP A 120 19.30 11.83 -6.57
N LYS A 121 18.98 12.62 -5.54
CA LYS A 121 18.47 12.10 -4.27
C LYS A 121 17.09 11.44 -4.48
N ILE A 122 16.86 10.29 -3.86
CA ILE A 122 15.56 9.62 -3.90
C ILE A 122 14.54 10.45 -3.12
N ALA A 123 13.45 10.84 -3.79
CA ALA A 123 12.34 11.55 -3.17
C ALA A 123 11.42 10.57 -2.44
N LEU A 124 10.93 10.95 -1.25
CA LEU A 124 10.07 10.09 -0.44
C LEU A 124 8.71 10.74 -0.19
N ALA A 125 7.64 9.96 -0.30
CA ALA A 125 6.28 10.37 0.05
C ALA A 125 5.53 9.26 0.77
N LEU A 126 4.48 9.64 1.52
CA LEU A 126 3.53 8.75 2.16
C LEU A 126 2.16 8.91 1.48
N ALA A 127 1.46 7.80 1.22
CA ALA A 127 0.14 7.76 0.61
C ALA A 127 -0.72 6.68 1.26
N SER A 128 -1.46 7.03 2.33
CA SER A 128 -2.28 6.12 3.12
C SER A 128 -3.77 6.33 2.88
N SER A 129 -4.56 5.26 2.89
CA SER A 129 -6.02 5.30 2.84
C SER A 129 -6.65 5.84 4.13
N THR A 130 -5.89 5.95 5.22
CA THR A 130 -6.33 6.45 6.52
C THR A 130 -6.68 7.93 6.48
N LYS A 131 -7.69 8.33 7.26
CA LYS A 131 -8.14 9.72 7.35
C LYS A 131 -7.27 10.56 8.28
N SER A 132 -7.24 11.88 8.03
CA SER A 132 -6.39 12.86 8.74
C SER A 132 -6.57 12.91 10.25
N HIS A 133 -7.77 12.59 10.77
CA HIS A 133 -8.05 12.61 12.21
C HIS A 133 -7.32 11.52 13.01
N SER A 134 -6.71 10.56 12.31
CA SER A 134 -5.98 9.46 12.95
C SER A 134 -4.49 9.74 13.18
N TYR A 135 -3.93 10.79 12.54
CA TYR A 135 -2.49 11.10 12.61
C TYR A 135 -2.20 12.61 12.59
N ASP A 136 -1.12 13.02 13.23
CA ASP A 136 -0.62 14.41 13.27
C ASP A 136 0.05 14.85 11.94
N PRO A 137 0.05 16.17 11.55
CA PRO A 137 0.36 16.61 10.18
C PRO A 137 1.83 16.51 9.79
N ILE A 138 2.23 15.44 9.13
CA ILE A 138 3.48 15.34 8.36
C ILE A 138 3.12 15.42 6.86
N LYS A 139 4.07 15.79 5.98
CA LYS A 139 3.86 15.85 4.51
C LYS A 139 3.43 14.48 3.96
N ARG A 140 2.11 14.26 3.87
CA ARG A 140 1.50 12.99 3.47
C ARG A 140 0.22 13.24 2.69
N ILE A 141 -0.15 12.28 1.84
CA ILE A 141 -1.46 12.22 1.19
C ILE A 141 -2.28 11.19 1.96
N LEU A 142 -3.42 11.60 2.47
CA LEU A 142 -4.33 10.75 3.24
C LEU A 142 -5.61 10.49 2.45
N GLY A 143 -6.37 9.48 2.86
CA GLY A 143 -7.60 9.06 2.18
C GLY A 143 -8.71 10.13 2.16
N ASP A 144 -8.63 11.13 3.04
CA ASP A 144 -9.52 12.29 3.08
C ASP A 144 -8.85 13.59 2.59
N ASP A 145 -7.69 13.50 1.94
CA ASP A 145 -7.06 14.65 1.29
C ASP A 145 -8.02 15.23 0.23
N PRO A 146 -8.34 16.54 0.28
CA PRO A 146 -9.32 17.14 -0.63
C PRO A 146 -8.93 17.07 -2.11
N ARG A 147 -7.68 16.76 -2.41
CA ARG A 147 -7.20 16.54 -3.78
C ARG A 147 -7.55 15.15 -4.31
N VAL A 148 -7.82 14.17 -3.43
CA VAL A 148 -8.30 12.83 -3.81
C VAL A 148 -9.82 12.95 -4.03
N PRO A 149 -10.33 12.74 -5.25
CA PRO A 149 -11.76 12.83 -5.50
C PRO A 149 -12.54 11.81 -4.66
N LYS A 150 -13.73 12.19 -4.20
CA LYS A 150 -14.58 11.32 -3.40
C LYS A 150 -14.91 10.02 -4.16
N GLY A 151 -14.69 8.88 -3.54
CA GLY A 151 -14.90 7.57 -4.16
C GLY A 151 -13.71 7.08 -5.03
N ARG A 152 -12.61 7.86 -5.11
CA ARG A 152 -11.40 7.53 -5.86
C ARG A 152 -10.22 7.13 -4.96
N GLY A 153 -10.51 6.48 -3.81
CA GLY A 153 -9.48 5.79 -3.02
C GLY A 153 -8.96 4.54 -3.72
N LYS A 154 -7.94 3.89 -3.16
CA LYS A 154 -7.42 2.60 -3.68
C LYS A 154 -8.59 1.64 -3.96
N PRO A 155 -8.64 0.97 -5.11
CA PRO A 155 -7.59 0.73 -6.12
C PRO A 155 -7.48 1.82 -7.21
N ALA A 156 -8.18 2.97 -7.11
CA ALA A 156 -7.94 4.08 -8.02
C ALA A 156 -6.51 4.64 -7.82
N PRO A 157 -5.84 5.10 -8.91
CA PRO A 157 -4.44 5.55 -8.85
C PRO A 157 -4.27 6.91 -8.20
N ASP A 158 -5.36 7.62 -7.91
CA ASP A 158 -5.37 9.04 -7.59
C ASP A 158 -4.44 9.41 -6.43
N ILE A 159 -4.45 8.62 -5.36
CA ILE A 159 -3.62 8.91 -4.17
C ILE A 159 -2.10 8.90 -4.50
N TYR A 160 -1.66 7.96 -5.34
CA TYR A 160 -0.25 7.87 -5.77
C TYR A 160 0.12 8.95 -6.76
N LEU A 161 -0.77 9.28 -7.71
CA LEU A 161 -0.55 10.38 -8.66
C LEU A 161 -0.51 11.74 -7.95
N ILE A 162 -1.32 11.94 -6.91
CA ILE A 162 -1.28 13.15 -6.09
C ILE A 162 0.00 13.22 -5.25
N ALA A 163 0.46 12.08 -4.70
CA ALA A 163 1.74 12.01 -4.00
C ALA A 163 2.90 12.41 -4.93
N LEU A 164 2.94 11.85 -6.14
CA LEU A 164 3.93 12.21 -7.16
C LEU A 164 3.86 13.70 -7.54
N LYS A 165 2.64 14.21 -7.76
CA LYS A 165 2.45 15.65 -8.04
C LYS A 165 2.98 16.52 -6.91
N SER A 166 2.78 16.11 -5.65
CA SER A 166 3.29 16.84 -4.48
C SER A 166 4.81 16.82 -4.41
N LEU A 167 5.46 15.70 -4.75
CA LEU A 167 6.92 15.60 -4.86
C LEU A 167 7.45 16.54 -5.95
N ASN A 168 6.87 16.50 -7.15
CA ASN A 168 7.25 17.37 -8.27
C ASN A 168 7.04 18.86 -7.98
N SER A 169 6.02 19.20 -7.18
CA SER A 169 5.77 20.59 -6.79
C SER A 169 6.75 21.10 -5.73
N ALA A 170 7.38 20.21 -4.98
CA ALA A 170 8.38 20.55 -3.97
C ALA A 170 9.81 20.58 -4.52
N ALA A 171 10.03 20.01 -5.71
CA ALA A 171 11.31 20.02 -6.40
C ALA A 171 11.66 21.42 -6.94
N ASN A 172 12.95 21.69 -7.13
CA ASN A 172 13.39 22.94 -7.75
C ASN A 172 12.91 23.02 -9.20
N LEU A 173 12.51 24.21 -9.66
CA LEU A 173 12.01 24.45 -11.03
C LEU A 173 13.01 24.08 -12.13
N SER A 174 14.30 23.88 -11.79
CA SER A 174 15.35 23.43 -12.71
C SER A 174 15.45 21.92 -12.89
N GLU A 175 14.78 21.14 -12.05
CA GLU A 175 14.83 19.67 -12.09
C GLU A 175 13.77 19.11 -13.06
N LYS A 176 14.16 18.07 -13.82
CA LYS A 176 13.19 17.36 -14.67
C LYS A 176 12.13 16.70 -13.78
N PRO A 177 10.82 16.88 -14.06
CA PRO A 177 9.77 16.21 -13.31
C PRO A 177 9.94 14.69 -13.25
N ILE A 178 9.67 14.10 -12.10
CA ILE A 178 9.65 12.65 -11.90
C ILE A 178 8.42 12.10 -12.61
N LEU A 179 8.60 11.04 -13.42
CA LEU A 179 7.52 10.35 -14.11
C LEU A 179 6.95 9.20 -13.26
N PRO A 180 5.72 8.74 -13.48
CA PRO A 180 5.18 7.56 -12.80
C PRO A 180 6.09 6.32 -12.91
N SER A 181 6.66 6.07 -14.10
CA SER A 181 7.56 4.95 -14.35
C SER A 181 8.90 5.01 -13.59
N GLU A 182 9.26 6.16 -13.05
CA GLU A 182 10.44 6.40 -12.21
C GLU A 182 10.11 6.31 -10.70
N CYS A 183 8.87 5.89 -10.35
CA CYS A 183 8.40 5.72 -8.98
C CYS A 183 8.36 4.24 -8.59
N LEU A 184 8.66 3.98 -7.32
CA LEU A 184 8.51 2.68 -6.67
C LEU A 184 7.52 2.82 -5.49
N VAL A 185 6.42 2.13 -5.58
CA VAL A 185 5.39 2.07 -4.52
C VAL A 185 5.67 0.87 -3.62
N PHE A 186 5.55 1.06 -2.31
CA PHE A 186 5.56 -0.02 -1.33
C PHE A 186 4.17 -0.18 -0.74
N GLU A 187 3.65 -1.40 -0.75
CA GLU A 187 2.27 -1.73 -0.39
C GLU A 187 2.15 -3.09 0.30
N ASP A 188 1.21 -3.22 1.23
CA ASP A 188 0.84 -4.48 1.87
C ASP A 188 -0.47 -5.06 1.29
N SER A 189 -1.38 -4.20 0.82
CA SER A 189 -2.73 -4.54 0.41
C SER A 189 -2.85 -4.83 -1.09
N VAL A 190 -3.76 -5.74 -1.45
CA VAL A 190 -4.04 -6.14 -2.84
C VAL A 190 -4.55 -4.95 -3.67
N ILE A 191 -5.48 -4.16 -3.10
CA ILE A 191 -6.01 -2.96 -3.78
C ILE A 191 -4.99 -1.85 -3.92
N GLY A 192 -4.04 -1.77 -3.00
CA GLY A 192 -2.95 -0.80 -3.08
C GLY A 192 -1.93 -1.17 -4.13
N VAL A 193 -1.62 -2.47 -4.30
CA VAL A 193 -0.82 -2.93 -5.45
C VAL A 193 -1.50 -2.53 -6.76
N GLU A 194 -2.81 -2.79 -6.90
CA GLU A 194 -3.56 -2.40 -8.09
C GLU A 194 -3.52 -0.88 -8.31
N ALA A 195 -3.68 -0.08 -7.25
CA ALA A 195 -3.60 1.39 -7.36
C ALA A 195 -2.22 1.87 -7.85
N GLY A 196 -1.13 1.29 -7.34
CA GLY A 196 0.23 1.57 -7.79
C GLY A 196 0.45 1.19 -9.25
N ARG A 197 -0.06 0.01 -9.67
CA ARG A 197 -0.02 -0.44 -11.06
C ARG A 197 -0.79 0.49 -11.98
N ARG A 198 -2.02 0.86 -11.61
CA ARG A 198 -2.86 1.81 -12.36
C ARG A 198 -2.24 3.21 -12.46
N ALA A 199 -1.43 3.61 -11.47
CA ALA A 199 -0.66 4.85 -11.53
C ALA A 199 0.52 4.80 -12.51
N GLY A 200 0.80 3.65 -13.15
CA GLY A 200 1.95 3.45 -14.02
C GLY A 200 3.27 3.37 -13.24
N MET A 201 3.22 2.94 -11.98
CA MET A 201 4.38 2.85 -11.08
C MET A 201 4.81 1.40 -10.89
N ARG A 202 6.08 1.18 -10.54
CA ARG A 202 6.54 -0.13 -10.07
C ARG A 202 6.09 -0.35 -8.63
N VAL A 203 5.81 -1.61 -8.25
CA VAL A 203 5.25 -1.91 -6.93
C VAL A 203 6.04 -3.02 -6.23
N ILE A 204 6.36 -2.80 -4.96
CA ILE A 204 6.82 -3.82 -4.02
C ILE A 204 5.63 -4.20 -3.15
N TRP A 205 5.17 -5.43 -3.28
CA TRP A 205 4.12 -5.97 -2.44
C TRP A 205 4.72 -6.69 -1.23
N VAL A 206 4.39 -6.23 -0.03
CA VAL A 206 4.85 -6.76 1.26
C VAL A 206 3.63 -7.20 2.06
N PRO A 207 2.97 -8.30 1.69
CA PRO A 207 1.70 -8.68 2.30
C PRO A 207 1.87 -9.12 3.75
N HIS A 208 0.86 -8.80 4.57
CA HIS A 208 0.69 -9.49 5.85
C HIS A 208 0.63 -11.02 5.62
N PRO A 209 1.16 -11.87 6.53
CA PRO A 209 1.16 -13.33 6.35
C PRO A 209 -0.21 -13.93 6.02
N ASP A 210 -1.29 -13.41 6.62
CA ASP A 210 -2.64 -13.89 6.33
C ASP A 210 -3.08 -13.56 4.90
N VAL A 211 -2.72 -12.38 4.38
CA VAL A 211 -2.98 -11.96 3.01
C VAL A 211 -2.14 -12.78 2.03
N ALA A 212 -0.87 -12.99 2.34
CA ALA A 212 0.02 -13.80 1.50
C ALA A 212 -0.51 -15.23 1.30
N VAL A 213 -1.02 -15.85 2.36
CA VAL A 213 -1.61 -17.21 2.28
C VAL A 213 -2.92 -17.20 1.50
N GLU A 214 -3.81 -16.24 1.74
CA GLU A 214 -5.11 -16.15 1.08
C GLU A 214 -4.97 -15.93 -0.43
N TYR A 215 -4.01 -15.08 -0.84
CA TYR A 215 -3.79 -14.73 -2.25
C TYR A 215 -2.66 -15.54 -2.92
N GLN A 216 -2.14 -16.58 -2.29
CA GLN A 216 -1.03 -17.39 -2.85
C GLN A 216 -1.31 -17.90 -4.27
N ALA A 217 -2.50 -18.43 -4.51
CA ALA A 217 -2.89 -18.93 -5.83
C ALA A 217 -3.12 -17.82 -6.87
N MET A 218 -3.36 -16.59 -6.40
CA MET A 218 -3.65 -15.41 -7.24
C MET A 218 -2.49 -14.42 -7.27
N GLN A 219 -1.33 -14.75 -6.72
CA GLN A 219 -0.19 -13.83 -6.58
C GLN A 219 0.15 -13.10 -7.89
N LYS A 220 0.18 -13.82 -9.02
CA LYS A 220 0.45 -13.22 -10.32
C LYS A 220 -0.60 -12.17 -10.74
N LEU A 221 -1.87 -12.42 -10.42
CA LEU A 221 -2.95 -11.47 -10.66
C LEU A 221 -2.83 -10.25 -9.75
N VAL A 222 -2.44 -10.45 -8.47
CA VAL A 222 -2.16 -9.34 -7.54
C VAL A 222 -1.06 -8.45 -8.11
N LEU A 223 0.08 -9.02 -8.51
CA LEU A 223 1.21 -8.28 -9.04
C LEU A 223 0.89 -7.55 -10.36
N ALA A 224 -0.02 -8.10 -11.17
CA ALA A 224 -0.52 -7.44 -12.38
C ALA A 224 -1.59 -6.36 -12.09
N GLY A 225 -2.13 -6.28 -10.85
CA GLY A 225 -3.25 -5.41 -10.52
C GLY A 225 -4.59 -5.88 -11.11
N ARG A 226 -4.77 -7.19 -11.33
CA ARG A 226 -5.91 -7.78 -12.06
C ARG A 226 -6.79 -8.70 -11.18
N THR A 227 -6.87 -8.41 -9.89
CA THR A 227 -7.68 -9.26 -8.99
C THR A 227 -9.18 -9.00 -9.11
N GLY A 228 -9.59 -7.82 -9.56
CA GLY A 228 -10.98 -7.41 -9.61
C GLY A 228 -11.64 -7.33 -8.22
N ALA A 229 -10.83 -7.18 -7.17
CA ALA A 229 -11.33 -7.12 -5.79
C ALA A 229 -12.32 -5.96 -5.57
N ILE A 230 -12.10 -4.84 -6.26
CA ILE A 230 -13.02 -3.70 -6.31
C ILE A 230 -13.06 -3.19 -7.76
N GLU A 231 -14.26 -3.13 -8.33
CA GLU A 231 -14.47 -2.54 -9.66
C GLU A 231 -14.54 -1.01 -9.53
N ILE A 232 -13.71 -0.30 -10.27
CA ILE A 232 -13.74 1.17 -10.35
C ILE A 232 -14.19 1.67 -11.73
N GLY A 233 -14.64 0.75 -12.59
CA GLY A 233 -15.14 1.05 -13.94
C GLY A 233 -14.08 1.56 -14.94
N ASP A 234 -12.80 1.25 -14.69
CA ASP A 234 -11.66 1.89 -15.35
C ASP A 234 -10.53 0.87 -15.52
N ASP A 235 -10.53 0.13 -16.64
CA ASP A 235 -9.60 -0.97 -16.89
C ASP A 235 -8.28 -0.57 -17.56
N TRP A 236 -8.12 0.70 -17.91
CA TRP A 236 -6.90 1.22 -18.47
C TRP A 236 -5.78 1.22 -17.41
N GLN A 237 -4.54 0.97 -17.82
CA GLN A 237 -3.35 0.92 -16.98
C GLN A 237 -3.23 -0.29 -16.04
N LEU A 238 -4.02 -1.34 -16.19
CA LEU A 238 -3.71 -2.62 -15.54
C LEU A 238 -2.43 -3.21 -16.13
N GLY A 239 -1.60 -3.82 -15.26
CA GLY A 239 -0.37 -4.48 -15.69
C GLY A 239 -0.63 -5.80 -16.41
N GLU A 240 0.40 -6.33 -17.05
CA GLU A 240 0.38 -7.70 -17.58
C GLU A 240 0.99 -8.67 -16.57
N ILE A 241 0.56 -9.93 -16.64
CA ILE A 241 1.12 -11.00 -15.79
C ILE A 241 2.60 -11.18 -16.13
N ASP A 242 3.44 -11.26 -15.10
CA ASP A 242 4.88 -11.47 -15.22
C ASP A 242 5.64 -10.37 -16.00
N ASP A 243 5.10 -9.15 -16.07
CA ASP A 243 5.71 -8.01 -16.77
C ASP A 243 6.91 -7.36 -16.00
N GLY A 244 7.18 -7.83 -14.78
CA GLY A 244 8.30 -7.36 -13.97
C GLY A 244 8.08 -6.00 -13.29
N TRP A 245 6.90 -5.37 -13.44
CA TRP A 245 6.58 -4.09 -12.81
C TRP A 245 6.19 -4.20 -11.35
N ALA A 246 5.96 -5.40 -10.84
CA ALA A 246 5.75 -5.61 -9.42
C ALA A 246 6.45 -6.87 -8.94
N GLU A 247 6.84 -6.90 -7.67
CA GLU A 247 7.34 -8.10 -7.01
C GLU A 247 6.77 -8.21 -5.58
N CYS A 248 6.70 -9.44 -5.09
CA CYS A 248 6.36 -9.75 -3.72
C CYS A 248 7.63 -10.05 -2.93
N ILE A 249 7.80 -9.40 -1.79
CA ILE A 249 8.85 -9.71 -0.82
C ILE A 249 8.23 -10.05 0.54
N SER A 250 8.90 -10.88 1.33
CA SER A 250 8.39 -11.37 2.62
C SER A 250 8.50 -10.36 3.76
N GLY A 251 9.18 -9.24 3.55
CA GLY A 251 9.36 -8.17 4.55
C GLY A 251 10.30 -7.09 4.05
N LEU A 252 10.22 -5.90 4.65
CA LEU A 252 11.02 -4.73 4.26
C LEU A 252 12.53 -4.93 4.49
N GLU A 253 12.91 -5.85 5.37
CA GLU A 253 14.31 -6.24 5.64
C GLU A 253 14.99 -6.86 4.42
N HIS A 254 14.19 -7.41 3.49
CA HIS A 254 14.66 -8.13 2.31
C HIS A 254 14.66 -7.27 1.04
N PHE A 255 14.44 -5.96 1.16
CA PHE A 255 14.44 -5.08 0.00
C PHE A 255 15.83 -4.91 -0.62
N GLY A 256 15.95 -5.24 -1.91
CA GLY A 256 17.18 -5.18 -2.68
C GLY A 256 17.35 -3.85 -3.40
N TYR A 257 18.02 -2.88 -2.81
CA TYR A 257 18.21 -1.51 -3.35
C TYR A 257 18.84 -1.50 -4.76
N GLU A 258 19.89 -2.29 -4.96
CA GLU A 258 20.65 -2.35 -6.22
C GLU A 258 19.77 -2.78 -7.41
N LYS A 259 18.83 -3.69 -7.19
CA LYS A 259 17.87 -4.16 -8.21
C LYS A 259 17.06 -3.01 -8.82
N TYR A 260 16.86 -1.95 -8.06
CA TYR A 260 16.09 -0.76 -8.46
C TYR A 260 16.98 0.41 -8.84
N GLY A 261 18.29 0.19 -8.97
CA GLY A 261 19.25 1.25 -9.26
C GLY A 261 19.31 2.31 -8.16
N ILE A 262 19.16 1.89 -6.91
CA ILE A 262 19.21 2.76 -5.72
C ILE A 262 20.54 2.55 -5.01
N ASN A 263 21.37 3.58 -4.96
CA ASN A 263 22.62 3.61 -4.23
C ASN A 263 22.39 4.15 -2.81
N VAL A 264 22.69 3.33 -1.81
CA VAL A 264 22.66 3.73 -0.39
C VAL A 264 24.09 3.98 0.06
N PRO A 265 24.47 5.21 0.41
CA PRO A 265 25.81 5.46 0.95
C PRO A 265 25.98 4.75 2.29
N PRO A 266 27.23 4.36 2.65
CA PRO A 266 27.55 3.67 3.89
C PRO A 266 27.24 4.47 5.15
#